data_e478a113ff16abb92002cf2275f1e4cd
#
_entry.id   e478a113ff16abb92002cf2275f1e4cd
#
_cell.length_a   1.000
_cell.length_b   1.000
_cell.length_c   1.000
_cell.angle_alpha   90.00
_cell.angle_beta   90.00
_cell.angle_gamma   90.00
#
_symmetry.space_group_name_H-M   'P 1'
#
loop_
_entity.id
_entity.type
_entity.pdbx_description
1 polymer ?
#
loop_
_entity_poly.entity_id
_entity_poly.type
_entity_poly.pdbx_seq_one_letter_code
_entity_poly.pdbx_strand_id
1 'polypeptide(L)'
;KILHIAKSVGISGYEVIFDRTPFYAESGGQVADTGIITSGEFEGKVVNVVKKHDVFIHQVEVKKGIAPAVGAEAKMKIDADRRKDIQRNHTATHILHKVLRENLGTHVEQSGSLVDDEKLRFDFSHYEAIEPEMIEKIEKSVNDIILSNLKVKIDFENIEDAKKRGAMALFSDKYGDVVRVVEIDGYSIELCGGAHVKSTGEIGLFNIESESGIASGTRRITATTGHASLK
;
A
#
# COMPACT_ATOMS: atom_id res chain seq x y z
N LYS A 1 -22.88 -10.83 0.45
CA LYS A 1 -23.27 -12.24 0.24
C LYS A 1 -22.15 -13.00 -0.43
N ILE A 2 -22.07 -14.31 -0.19
CA ILE A 2 -21.14 -15.21 -0.83
C ILE A 2 -21.64 -15.52 -2.24
N LEU A 3 -20.83 -15.21 -3.25
CA LEU A 3 -21.13 -15.50 -4.66
C LEU A 3 -20.52 -16.81 -5.12
N HIS A 4 -19.34 -17.16 -4.58
CA HIS A 4 -18.63 -18.40 -4.89
C HIS A 4 -17.79 -18.84 -3.71
N ILE A 5 -17.64 -20.16 -3.53
CA ILE A 5 -16.74 -20.77 -2.55
C ILE A 5 -16.20 -22.07 -3.12
N ALA A 6 -14.89 -22.25 -3.07
CA ALA A 6 -14.21 -23.46 -3.51
C ALA A 6 -13.07 -23.78 -2.54
N LYS A 7 -12.70 -25.08 -2.44
CA LYS A 7 -11.49 -25.46 -1.68
C LYS A 7 -10.26 -24.82 -2.34
N SER A 8 -9.43 -24.19 -1.53
CA SER A 8 -8.16 -23.66 -2.01
C SER A 8 -7.15 -24.78 -2.26
N VAL A 9 -6.31 -24.61 -3.28
CA VAL A 9 -5.22 -25.54 -3.58
C VAL A 9 -3.96 -25.17 -2.77
N GLY A 10 -3.81 -23.89 -2.40
CA GLY A 10 -2.59 -23.35 -1.77
C GLY A 10 -2.62 -23.24 -0.25
N ILE A 11 -3.80 -23.29 0.38
CA ILE A 11 -3.97 -23.15 1.83
C ILE A 11 -4.98 -24.18 2.37
N SER A 12 -4.92 -24.47 3.66
CA SER A 12 -5.94 -25.29 4.33
C SER A 12 -7.22 -24.46 4.56
N GLY A 13 -8.02 -24.31 3.49
CA GLY A 13 -9.21 -23.47 3.54
C GLY A 13 -9.94 -23.33 2.21
N TYR A 14 -10.46 -22.15 1.97
CA TYR A 14 -11.32 -21.84 0.84
C TYR A 14 -10.88 -20.57 0.10
N GLU A 15 -11.18 -20.54 -1.19
CA GLU A 15 -11.26 -19.31 -1.98
C GLU A 15 -12.70 -18.86 -2.02
N VAL A 16 -12.96 -17.62 -1.61
CA VAL A 16 -14.32 -17.07 -1.49
C VAL A 16 -14.44 -15.77 -2.24
N ILE A 17 -15.53 -15.63 -3.00
CA ILE A 17 -15.91 -14.42 -3.72
C ILE A 17 -17.18 -13.87 -3.09
N PHE A 18 -17.22 -12.56 -2.85
CA PHE A 18 -18.36 -11.84 -2.29
C PHE A 18 -18.91 -10.81 -3.29
N ASP A 19 -20.17 -10.41 -3.10
CA ASP A 19 -20.82 -9.33 -3.84
C ASP A 19 -20.17 -7.96 -3.61
N ARG A 20 -19.52 -7.78 -2.46
CA ARG A 20 -18.75 -6.58 -2.06
C ARG A 20 -17.73 -6.95 -1.00
N THR A 21 -16.66 -6.19 -0.91
CA THR A 21 -15.61 -6.44 0.08
C THR A 21 -15.00 -5.14 0.62
N PRO A 22 -14.68 -5.07 1.93
CA PRO A 22 -13.86 -4.00 2.50
C PRO A 22 -12.36 -4.28 2.39
N PHE A 23 -11.95 -5.50 2.00
CA PHE A 23 -10.57 -5.91 1.94
C PHE A 23 -9.87 -5.34 0.71
N TYR A 24 -8.71 -4.75 0.89
CA TYR A 24 -7.79 -4.40 -0.19
C TYR A 24 -7.17 -5.68 -0.75
N ALA A 25 -7.18 -5.82 -2.07
CA ALA A 25 -6.45 -6.89 -2.75
C ALA A 25 -5.03 -6.43 -3.06
N GLU A 26 -4.06 -7.34 -2.98
CA GLU A 26 -2.67 -7.07 -3.31
C GLU A 26 -2.54 -6.40 -4.68
N SER A 27 -1.97 -5.20 -4.70
CA SER A 27 -1.79 -4.40 -5.91
C SER A 27 -0.81 -3.26 -5.68
N GLY A 28 -0.08 -2.84 -6.74
CA GLY A 28 0.78 -1.64 -6.71
C GLY A 28 1.90 -1.69 -5.68
N GLY A 29 2.34 -2.88 -5.29
CA GLY A 29 3.36 -3.07 -4.25
C GLY A 29 2.82 -3.12 -2.82
N GLN A 30 1.55 -2.78 -2.59
CA GLN A 30 0.92 -2.93 -1.28
C GLN A 30 0.36 -4.35 -1.11
N VAL A 31 0.66 -4.99 0.02
CA VAL A 31 0.10 -6.29 0.40
C VAL A 31 -1.41 -6.22 0.64
N ALA A 32 -2.09 -7.36 0.51
CA ALA A 32 -3.51 -7.46 0.80
C ALA A 32 -3.83 -7.26 2.28
N ASP A 33 -5.06 -6.86 2.56
CA ASP A 33 -5.59 -6.90 3.91
C ASP A 33 -5.76 -8.32 4.41
N THR A 34 -5.70 -8.44 5.73
CA THR A 34 -6.13 -9.62 6.47
C THR A 34 -7.31 -9.29 7.38
N GLY A 35 -7.94 -10.31 7.94
CA GLY A 35 -9.07 -10.11 8.86
C GLY A 35 -9.92 -11.36 9.04
N ILE A 36 -11.16 -11.17 9.47
CA ILE A 36 -12.07 -12.24 9.83
C ILE A 36 -13.36 -12.16 9.02
N ILE A 37 -13.86 -13.32 8.61
CA ILE A 37 -15.18 -13.50 8.01
C ILE A 37 -15.99 -14.41 8.93
N THR A 38 -17.24 -14.03 9.20
CA THR A 38 -18.19 -14.87 9.94
C THR A 38 -19.49 -15.04 9.16
N SER A 39 -20.04 -16.26 9.18
CA SER A 39 -21.35 -16.59 8.57
C SER A 39 -22.00 -17.73 9.34
N GLY A 40 -23.06 -17.44 10.12
CA GLY A 40 -23.62 -18.37 11.09
C GLY A 40 -22.57 -18.80 12.11
N GLU A 41 -22.31 -20.11 12.22
CA GLU A 41 -21.28 -20.66 13.12
C GLU A 41 -19.88 -20.72 12.47
N PHE A 42 -19.76 -20.39 11.19
CA PHE A 42 -18.49 -20.37 10.49
C PHE A 42 -17.68 -19.13 10.86
N GLU A 43 -16.40 -19.36 11.14
CA GLU A 43 -15.40 -18.31 11.25
C GLU A 43 -14.17 -18.68 10.41
N GLY A 44 -13.74 -17.77 9.56
CA GLY A 44 -12.57 -17.90 8.72
C GLY A 44 -11.65 -16.69 8.84
N LYS A 45 -10.33 -16.93 8.81
CA LYS A 45 -9.31 -15.88 8.71
C LYS A 45 -8.98 -15.62 7.24
N VAL A 46 -9.19 -14.40 6.77
CA VAL A 46 -8.67 -13.95 5.47
C VAL A 46 -7.17 -13.75 5.61
N VAL A 47 -6.40 -14.52 4.89
CA VAL A 47 -4.93 -14.47 4.91
C VAL A 47 -4.36 -13.72 3.70
N ASN A 48 -5.09 -13.69 2.61
CA ASN A 48 -4.74 -12.94 1.41
C ASN A 48 -5.97 -12.60 0.57
N VAL A 49 -5.88 -11.57 -0.25
CA VAL A 49 -6.89 -11.21 -1.24
C VAL A 49 -6.19 -10.85 -2.54
N VAL A 50 -6.59 -11.49 -3.62
CA VAL A 50 -6.09 -11.22 -4.96
C VAL A 50 -7.21 -10.73 -5.87
N LYS A 51 -6.89 -9.87 -6.83
CA LYS A 51 -7.83 -9.37 -7.83
C LYS A 51 -7.50 -9.98 -9.20
N LYS A 52 -8.46 -10.68 -9.80
CA LYS A 52 -8.36 -11.22 -11.17
C LYS A 52 -9.57 -10.75 -11.97
N HIS A 53 -9.37 -10.06 -13.09
CA HIS A 53 -10.45 -9.57 -13.97
C HIS A 53 -11.59 -8.88 -13.20
N ASP A 54 -11.24 -7.94 -12.30
CA ASP A 54 -12.17 -7.22 -11.42
C ASP A 54 -12.91 -8.05 -10.35
N VAL A 55 -12.58 -9.34 -10.21
CA VAL A 55 -13.09 -10.21 -9.15
C VAL A 55 -12.10 -10.30 -8.00
N PHE A 56 -12.58 -10.02 -6.78
CA PHE A 56 -11.81 -10.16 -5.55
C PHE A 56 -11.96 -11.57 -4.99
N ILE A 57 -10.85 -12.31 -4.95
CA ILE A 57 -10.77 -13.68 -4.43
C ILE A 57 -10.10 -13.65 -3.07
N HIS A 58 -10.84 -14.03 -2.03
CA HIS A 58 -10.36 -14.06 -0.65
C HIS A 58 -9.87 -15.45 -0.31
N GLN A 59 -8.61 -15.58 0.09
CA GLN A 59 -8.03 -16.81 0.61
C GLN A 59 -8.33 -16.90 2.11
N VAL A 60 -9.15 -17.88 2.50
CA VAL A 60 -9.74 -17.99 3.84
C VAL A 60 -9.35 -19.30 4.50
N GLU A 61 -8.59 -19.24 5.59
CA GLU A 61 -8.33 -20.37 6.49
C GLU A 61 -9.52 -20.58 7.41
N VAL A 62 -9.95 -21.82 7.58
CA VAL A 62 -11.02 -22.16 8.52
C VAL A 62 -10.49 -22.09 9.95
N LYS A 63 -11.16 -21.32 10.81
CA LYS A 63 -10.90 -21.28 12.26
C LYS A 63 -11.96 -22.07 13.03
N LYS A 64 -13.22 -22.03 12.59
CA LYS A 64 -14.33 -22.72 13.24
C LYS A 64 -15.45 -23.00 12.22
N GLY A 65 -16.19 -24.09 12.47
CA GLY A 65 -17.41 -24.41 11.75
C GLY A 65 -17.19 -25.00 10.37
N ILE A 66 -18.29 -25.15 9.63
CA ILE A 66 -18.34 -25.69 8.27
C ILE A 66 -18.52 -24.51 7.30
N ALA A 67 -17.89 -24.62 6.14
CA ALA A 67 -18.00 -23.59 5.09
C ALA A 67 -19.47 -23.30 4.73
N PRO A 68 -19.85 -22.03 4.68
CA PRO A 68 -21.21 -21.62 4.36
C PRO A 68 -21.56 -21.88 2.89
N ALA A 69 -22.84 -21.99 2.59
CA ALA A 69 -23.31 -22.16 1.22
C ALA A 69 -23.20 -20.86 0.42
N VAL A 70 -23.15 -20.98 -0.89
CA VAL A 70 -23.36 -19.86 -1.83
C VAL A 70 -24.70 -19.19 -1.55
N GLY A 71 -24.75 -17.87 -1.58
CA GLY A 71 -25.92 -17.05 -1.24
C GLY A 71 -26.02 -16.68 0.25
N ALA A 72 -25.27 -17.32 1.14
CA ALA A 72 -25.26 -16.99 2.56
C ALA A 72 -24.70 -15.56 2.79
N GLU A 73 -25.22 -14.91 3.83
CA GLU A 73 -24.69 -13.64 4.29
C GLU A 73 -23.42 -13.84 5.13
N ALA A 74 -22.46 -12.96 4.93
CA ALA A 74 -21.23 -12.94 5.72
C ALA A 74 -20.94 -11.54 6.24
N LYS A 75 -20.45 -11.47 7.48
CA LYS A 75 -19.86 -10.26 8.05
C LYS A 75 -18.35 -10.33 7.84
N MET A 76 -17.76 -9.21 7.45
CA MET A 76 -16.34 -9.07 7.17
C MET A 76 -15.75 -7.98 8.05
N LYS A 77 -14.64 -8.28 8.70
CA LYS A 77 -13.89 -7.33 9.54
C LYS A 77 -12.42 -7.40 9.18
N ILE A 78 -11.91 -6.31 8.62
CA ILE A 78 -10.45 -6.18 8.37
C ILE A 78 -9.70 -6.06 9.69
N ASP A 79 -8.44 -6.46 9.70
CA ASP A 79 -7.48 -6.14 10.74
C ASP A 79 -7.13 -4.66 10.65
N ALA A 80 -7.78 -3.86 11.49
CA ALA A 80 -7.70 -2.41 11.43
C ALA A 80 -6.33 -1.88 11.86
N ASP A 81 -5.66 -2.54 12.78
CA ASP A 81 -4.35 -2.09 13.26
C ASP A 81 -3.28 -2.39 12.21
N ARG A 82 -3.29 -3.60 11.64
CA ARG A 82 -2.45 -3.95 10.50
C ARG A 82 -2.69 -3.00 9.30
N ARG A 83 -3.94 -2.66 8.98
CA ARG A 83 -4.28 -1.70 7.92
C ARG A 83 -3.68 -0.31 8.20
N LYS A 84 -3.70 0.16 9.46
CA LYS A 84 -3.08 1.44 9.82
C LYS A 84 -1.58 1.45 9.60
N ASP A 85 -0.87 0.38 9.95
CA ASP A 85 0.57 0.29 9.74
C ASP A 85 0.91 0.28 8.25
N ILE A 86 0.16 -0.46 7.42
CA ILE A 86 0.26 -0.41 5.96
C ILE A 86 0.02 1.01 5.43
N GLN A 87 -1.01 1.73 5.93
CA GLN A 87 -1.30 3.10 5.52
C GLN A 87 -0.15 4.06 5.83
N ARG A 88 0.50 3.92 7.01
CA ARG A 88 1.67 4.70 7.40
C ARG A 88 2.82 4.47 6.42
N ASN A 89 3.17 3.22 6.20
CA ASN A 89 4.25 2.83 5.29
C ASN A 89 3.97 3.28 3.85
N HIS A 90 2.73 3.17 3.38
CA HIS A 90 2.39 3.57 2.02
C HIS A 90 2.47 5.08 1.82
N THR A 91 1.94 5.86 2.76
CA THR A 91 2.02 7.33 2.67
C THR A 91 3.46 7.81 2.81
N ALA A 92 4.27 7.19 3.69
CA ALA A 92 5.69 7.47 3.80
C ALA A 92 6.46 7.17 2.50
N THR A 93 6.05 6.13 1.73
CA THR A 93 6.64 5.83 0.42
C THR A 93 6.46 6.98 -0.57
N HIS A 94 5.28 7.62 -0.62
CA HIS A 94 5.03 8.79 -1.46
C HIS A 94 5.90 9.98 -1.04
N ILE A 95 6.03 10.25 0.26
CA ILE A 95 6.88 11.32 0.77
C ILE A 95 8.35 11.03 0.42
N LEU A 96 8.82 9.81 0.68
CA LEU A 96 10.18 9.37 0.36
C LEU A 96 10.50 9.55 -1.13
N HIS A 97 9.60 9.12 -2.02
CA HIS A 97 9.79 9.29 -3.46
C HIS A 97 10.00 10.76 -3.83
N LYS A 98 9.15 11.65 -3.32
CA LYS A 98 9.26 13.09 -3.58
C LYS A 98 10.56 13.67 -3.01
N VAL A 99 10.94 13.33 -1.77
CA VAL A 99 12.19 13.76 -1.12
C VAL A 99 13.41 13.27 -1.91
N LEU A 100 13.40 12.03 -2.40
CA LEU A 100 14.49 11.49 -3.22
C LEU A 100 14.64 12.30 -4.52
N ARG A 101 13.54 12.63 -5.21
CA ARG A 101 13.58 13.47 -6.41
C ARG A 101 14.10 14.87 -6.14
N GLU A 102 13.78 15.46 -5.01
CA GLU A 102 14.23 16.80 -4.62
C GLU A 102 15.72 16.84 -4.27
N ASN A 103 16.28 15.77 -3.68
CA ASN A 103 17.67 15.72 -3.25
C ASN A 103 18.63 15.10 -4.28
N LEU A 104 18.17 14.09 -5.03
CA LEU A 104 19.02 13.35 -5.98
C LEU A 104 18.77 13.76 -7.44
N GLY A 105 17.60 14.33 -7.74
CA GLY A 105 17.24 14.79 -9.07
C GLY A 105 16.02 14.09 -9.68
N THR A 106 15.51 14.69 -10.76
CA THR A 106 14.26 14.27 -11.42
C THR A 106 14.35 12.91 -12.14
N HIS A 107 15.57 12.37 -12.35
CA HIS A 107 15.80 11.03 -12.90
C HIS A 107 15.40 9.90 -11.94
N VAL A 108 15.15 10.21 -10.67
CA VAL A 108 14.65 9.24 -9.70
C VAL A 108 13.22 8.85 -10.06
N GLU A 109 13.06 7.60 -10.49
CA GLU A 109 11.77 6.99 -10.84
C GLU A 109 11.62 5.66 -10.11
N GLN A 110 10.40 5.32 -9.73
CA GLN A 110 10.12 4.04 -9.08
C GLN A 110 10.36 2.88 -10.05
N SER A 111 11.21 1.94 -9.65
CA SER A 111 11.45 0.67 -10.35
C SER A 111 10.72 -0.49 -9.67
N GLY A 112 10.43 -0.39 -8.38
CA GLY A 112 9.70 -1.38 -7.61
C GLY A 112 9.28 -0.82 -6.26
N SER A 113 8.28 -1.45 -5.65
CA SER A 113 7.80 -1.09 -4.31
C SER A 113 7.25 -2.32 -3.59
N LEU A 114 7.45 -2.39 -2.28
CA LEU A 114 6.74 -3.29 -1.38
C LEU A 114 6.34 -2.49 -0.15
N VAL A 115 5.07 -2.60 0.22
CA VAL A 115 4.51 -1.95 1.40
C VAL A 115 3.72 -2.99 2.18
N ASP A 116 4.18 -3.31 3.39
CA ASP A 116 3.48 -4.17 4.34
C ASP A 116 3.29 -3.47 5.69
N ASP A 117 2.86 -4.18 6.71
CA ASP A 117 2.62 -3.65 8.05
C ASP A 117 3.90 -3.43 8.86
N GLU A 118 5.00 -4.07 8.49
CA GLU A 118 6.27 -3.95 9.20
C GLU A 118 7.16 -2.85 8.62
N LYS A 119 7.22 -2.76 7.27
CA LYS A 119 8.15 -1.88 6.55
C LYS A 119 7.66 -1.47 5.17
N LEU A 120 8.36 -0.52 4.60
CA LEU A 120 8.32 -0.20 3.19
C LEU A 120 9.67 -0.52 2.53
N ARG A 121 9.62 -0.87 1.25
CA ARG A 121 10.78 -1.02 0.38
C ARG A 121 10.53 -0.25 -0.90
N PHE A 122 11.45 0.62 -1.25
CA PHE A 122 11.37 1.45 -2.44
C PHE A 122 12.60 1.26 -3.32
N ASP A 123 12.39 0.75 -4.52
CA ASP A 123 13.43 0.55 -5.53
C ASP A 123 13.32 1.68 -6.55
N PHE A 124 14.43 2.34 -6.88
CA PHE A 124 14.43 3.52 -7.72
C PHE A 124 15.68 3.64 -8.60
N SER A 125 15.55 4.38 -9.72
CA SER A 125 16.66 4.66 -10.63
C SER A 125 17.63 5.65 -10.01
N HIS A 126 18.87 5.22 -9.77
CA HIS A 126 20.01 6.08 -9.41
C HIS A 126 21.31 5.32 -9.60
N TYR A 127 22.33 5.98 -10.16
CA TYR A 127 23.56 5.31 -10.59
C TYR A 127 24.62 5.24 -9.51
N GLU A 128 24.68 6.22 -8.60
CA GLU A 128 25.71 6.36 -7.62
C GLU A 128 25.25 5.83 -6.24
N ALA A 129 26.20 5.45 -5.39
CA ALA A 129 25.92 5.20 -3.98
C ALA A 129 25.50 6.51 -3.31
N ILE A 130 24.54 6.44 -2.41
CA ILE A 130 24.10 7.60 -1.65
C ILE A 130 24.98 7.71 -0.41
N GLU A 131 25.65 8.85 -0.25
CA GLU A 131 26.52 9.08 0.89
C GLU A 131 25.73 9.11 2.21
N PRO A 132 26.31 8.66 3.33
CA PRO A 132 25.62 8.60 4.62
C PRO A 132 24.96 9.91 5.04
N GLU A 133 25.64 11.03 4.84
CA GLU A 133 25.11 12.37 5.16
C GLU A 133 23.87 12.72 4.32
N MET A 134 23.80 12.22 3.09
CA MET A 134 22.62 12.40 2.23
C MET A 134 21.47 11.50 2.70
N ILE A 135 21.74 10.29 3.17
CA ILE A 135 20.72 9.40 3.77
C ILE A 135 20.11 10.06 5.00
N GLU A 136 20.95 10.61 5.91
CA GLU A 136 20.46 11.34 7.08
C GLU A 136 19.61 12.56 6.70
N LYS A 137 20.03 13.29 5.66
CA LYS A 137 19.29 14.44 5.14
C LYS A 137 17.92 14.02 4.57
N ILE A 138 17.87 12.92 3.82
CA ILE A 138 16.62 12.36 3.25
C ILE A 138 15.69 11.96 4.38
N GLU A 139 16.17 11.17 5.35
CA GLU A 139 15.40 10.74 6.51
C GLU A 139 14.83 11.93 7.30
N LYS A 140 15.68 12.93 7.58
CA LYS A 140 15.23 14.17 8.22
C LYS A 140 14.15 14.87 7.41
N SER A 141 14.33 15.01 6.10
CA SER A 141 13.36 15.68 5.22
C SER A 141 12.01 14.98 5.21
N VAL A 142 11.98 13.64 5.20
CA VAL A 142 10.74 12.86 5.32
C VAL A 142 10.06 13.14 6.65
N ASN A 143 10.81 13.12 7.76
CA ASN A 143 10.28 13.40 9.08
C ASN A 143 9.78 14.87 9.24
N ASP A 144 10.42 15.84 8.60
CA ASP A 144 9.95 17.23 8.59
C ASP A 144 8.56 17.36 7.92
N ILE A 145 8.31 16.63 6.81
CA ILE A 145 6.99 16.57 6.16
C ILE A 145 5.96 15.84 7.07
N ILE A 146 6.36 14.78 7.73
CA ILE A 146 5.50 14.07 8.69
C ILE A 146 5.07 15.02 9.82
N LEU A 147 6.01 15.74 10.41
CA LEU A 147 5.76 16.69 11.51
C LEU A 147 4.93 17.90 11.06
N SER A 148 4.94 18.26 9.78
CA SER A 148 4.10 19.32 9.22
C SER A 148 2.61 18.98 9.24
N ASN A 149 2.24 17.73 9.50
CA ASN A 149 0.87 17.21 9.63
C ASN A 149 -0.06 17.65 8.48
N LEU A 150 0.42 17.52 7.23
CA LEU A 150 -0.31 17.87 6.03
C LEU A 150 -1.49 16.93 5.81
N LYS A 151 -2.63 17.44 5.31
CA LYS A 151 -3.78 16.60 4.96
C LYS A 151 -3.47 15.71 3.77
N VAL A 152 -3.97 14.48 3.81
CA VAL A 152 -3.94 13.54 2.67
C VAL A 152 -5.36 13.46 2.11
N LYS A 153 -5.54 13.92 0.88
CA LYS A 153 -6.80 13.92 0.15
C LYS A 153 -6.80 12.79 -0.87
N ILE A 154 -7.96 12.16 -1.02
CA ILE A 154 -8.16 11.07 -1.98
C ILE A 154 -9.38 11.42 -2.80
N ASP A 155 -9.18 11.63 -4.10
CA ASP A 155 -10.23 11.99 -5.04
C ASP A 155 -10.21 11.09 -6.27
N PHE A 156 -11.32 11.08 -7.01
CA PHE A 156 -11.41 10.43 -8.31
C PHE A 156 -11.64 11.52 -9.37
N GLU A 157 -10.77 11.59 -10.35
CA GLU A 157 -10.85 12.59 -11.41
C GLU A 157 -10.42 12.01 -12.77
N ASN A 158 -10.67 12.77 -13.84
CA ASN A 158 -10.21 12.38 -15.16
C ASN A 158 -8.67 12.39 -15.22
N ILE A 159 -8.08 11.39 -15.87
CA ILE A 159 -6.62 11.22 -15.94
C ILE A 159 -5.91 12.43 -16.55
N GLU A 160 -6.51 13.07 -17.57
CA GLU A 160 -5.92 14.24 -18.21
C GLU A 160 -5.92 15.47 -17.28
N ASP A 161 -6.96 15.61 -16.43
CA ASP A 161 -7.01 16.69 -15.45
C ASP A 161 -6.04 16.43 -14.28
N ALA A 162 -5.90 15.18 -13.84
CA ALA A 162 -4.87 14.78 -12.87
C ALA A 162 -3.46 15.11 -13.38
N LYS A 163 -3.14 14.78 -14.65
CA LYS A 163 -1.86 15.10 -15.28
C LYS A 163 -1.60 16.61 -15.38
N LYS A 164 -2.62 17.40 -15.73
CA LYS A 164 -2.49 18.88 -15.78
C LYS A 164 -2.16 19.49 -14.41
N ARG A 165 -2.63 18.86 -13.33
CA ARG A 165 -2.29 19.22 -11.94
C ARG A 165 -0.89 18.76 -11.52
N GLY A 166 -0.18 18.02 -12.38
CA GLY A 166 1.16 17.50 -12.11
C GLY A 166 1.17 16.15 -11.36
N ALA A 167 0.06 15.39 -11.43
CA ALA A 167 0.01 14.07 -10.82
C ALA A 167 1.04 13.12 -11.44
N MET A 168 1.85 12.48 -10.61
CA MET A 168 2.80 11.46 -11.04
C MET A 168 2.05 10.14 -11.31
N ALA A 169 2.22 9.63 -12.53
CA ALA A 169 1.67 8.36 -12.99
C ALA A 169 2.79 7.31 -13.05
N LEU A 170 2.87 6.45 -12.04
CA LEU A 170 3.96 5.47 -11.92
C LEU A 170 3.77 4.23 -12.80
N PHE A 171 2.57 3.99 -13.32
CA PHE A 171 2.19 2.79 -14.09
C PHE A 171 1.42 3.18 -15.36
N SER A 172 2.08 3.90 -16.29
CA SER A 172 1.48 4.60 -17.45
C SER A 172 0.48 3.77 -18.28
N ASP A 173 0.60 2.45 -18.34
CA ASP A 173 -0.17 1.59 -19.24
C ASP A 173 -1.42 0.94 -18.58
N LYS A 174 -1.74 1.28 -17.33
CA LYS A 174 -2.78 0.58 -16.54
C LYS A 174 -3.95 1.47 -16.10
N TYR A 175 -3.99 2.72 -16.51
CA TYR A 175 -5.00 3.66 -16.04
C TYR A 175 -6.18 3.74 -17.00
N GLY A 176 -7.40 3.76 -16.45
CA GLY A 176 -8.63 4.11 -17.19
C GLY A 176 -8.82 5.63 -17.28
N ASP A 177 -9.95 6.06 -17.85
CA ASP A 177 -10.28 7.47 -18.01
C ASP A 177 -10.47 8.20 -16.67
N VAL A 178 -10.91 7.48 -15.63
CA VAL A 178 -11.06 7.99 -14.27
C VAL A 178 -10.03 7.31 -13.38
N VAL A 179 -9.23 8.10 -12.68
CA VAL A 179 -8.14 7.64 -11.83
C VAL A 179 -8.34 8.09 -10.38
N ARG A 180 -7.82 7.28 -9.45
CA ARG A 180 -7.76 7.64 -8.04
C ARG A 180 -6.47 8.40 -7.79
N VAL A 181 -6.61 9.63 -7.31
CA VAL A 181 -5.51 10.56 -7.00
C VAL A 181 -5.35 10.67 -5.50
N VAL A 182 -4.12 10.54 -5.04
CA VAL A 182 -3.70 10.79 -3.66
C VAL A 182 -2.86 12.06 -3.64
N GLU A 183 -3.34 13.07 -2.93
CA GLU A 183 -2.68 14.36 -2.77
C GLU A 183 -2.28 14.57 -1.31
N ILE A 184 -0.99 14.81 -1.07
CA ILE A 184 -0.48 15.36 0.18
C ILE A 184 -0.46 16.87 0.00
N ASP A 185 -1.30 17.57 0.75
CA ASP A 185 -1.69 18.97 0.53
C ASP A 185 -0.49 19.90 0.32
N GLY A 186 -0.40 20.48 -0.89
CA GLY A 186 0.68 21.39 -1.29
C GLY A 186 2.07 20.72 -1.46
N TYR A 187 2.17 19.39 -1.35
CA TYR A 187 3.46 18.71 -1.40
C TYR A 187 3.59 17.70 -2.56
N SER A 188 2.72 16.72 -2.66
CA SER A 188 2.76 15.72 -3.75
C SER A 188 1.38 15.33 -4.24
N ILE A 189 1.29 14.93 -5.51
CA ILE A 189 0.09 14.41 -6.15
C ILE A 189 0.49 13.16 -6.93
N GLU A 190 -0.14 12.00 -6.64
CA GLU A 190 0.20 10.73 -7.29
C GLU A 190 -1.05 9.92 -7.64
N LEU A 191 -1.00 9.18 -8.75
CA LEU A 191 -2.03 8.20 -9.10
C LEU A 191 -1.79 6.92 -8.30
N CYS A 192 -2.62 6.67 -7.31
CA CYS A 192 -2.43 5.54 -6.41
C CYS A 192 -3.75 4.93 -5.93
N GLY A 193 -3.87 3.58 -6.04
CA GLY A 193 -5.01 2.81 -5.57
C GLY A 193 -4.92 2.35 -4.11
N GLY A 194 -3.78 2.55 -3.45
CA GLY A 194 -3.48 1.99 -2.13
C GLY A 194 -4.16 2.67 -0.95
N ALA A 195 -3.92 2.13 0.23
CA ALA A 195 -4.44 2.67 1.48
C ALA A 195 -3.49 3.72 2.06
N HIS A 196 -4.04 4.87 2.50
CA HIS A 196 -3.26 5.99 3.03
C HIS A 196 -3.83 6.49 4.36
N VAL A 197 -2.99 7.16 5.16
CA VAL A 197 -3.39 7.93 6.34
C VAL A 197 -4.18 9.17 5.92
N LYS A 198 -4.87 9.81 6.87
CA LYS A 198 -5.64 11.04 6.61
C LYS A 198 -4.78 12.31 6.72
N SER A 199 -3.69 12.23 7.45
CA SER A 199 -2.70 13.30 7.55
C SER A 199 -1.31 12.71 7.77
N THR A 200 -0.26 13.45 7.36
CA THR A 200 1.12 12.95 7.45
C THR A 200 1.57 12.69 8.88
N GLY A 201 1.04 13.42 9.86
CA GLY A 201 1.34 13.21 11.29
C GLY A 201 0.92 11.84 11.82
N GLU A 202 -0.06 11.15 11.19
CA GLU A 202 -0.45 9.79 11.57
C GLU A 202 0.61 8.73 11.22
N ILE A 203 1.62 9.06 10.40
CA ILE A 203 2.73 8.16 10.05
C ILE A 203 3.59 7.87 11.28
N GLY A 204 3.80 8.87 12.14
CA GLY A 204 4.74 8.80 13.26
C GLY A 204 6.18 8.92 12.79
N LEU A 205 7.12 8.31 13.51
CA LEU A 205 8.55 8.34 13.16
C LEU A 205 8.79 7.54 11.87
N PHE A 206 9.63 8.08 10.98
CA PHE A 206 10.18 7.38 9.82
C PHE A 206 11.68 7.13 10.04
N ASN A 207 12.14 5.92 9.77
CA ASN A 207 13.55 5.54 9.92
C ASN A 207 14.01 4.71 8.72
N ILE A 208 15.14 5.08 8.10
CA ILE A 208 15.77 4.31 7.02
C ILE A 208 16.64 3.21 7.66
N GLU A 209 16.28 1.95 7.43
CA GLU A 209 17.02 0.80 7.92
C GLU A 209 18.25 0.47 7.06
N SER A 210 18.10 0.61 5.75
CA SER A 210 19.17 0.30 4.79
C SER A 210 18.99 0.99 3.46
N GLU A 211 20.12 1.23 2.79
CA GLU A 211 20.23 1.66 1.40
C GLU A 211 21.26 0.79 0.70
N SER A 212 20.95 0.30 -0.52
CA SER A 212 21.87 -0.54 -1.30
C SER A 212 21.58 -0.54 -2.78
N GLY A 213 22.62 -0.81 -3.61
CA GLY A 213 22.44 -1.14 -5.02
C GLY A 213 21.89 -2.55 -5.20
N ILE A 214 20.89 -2.74 -6.06
CA ILE A 214 20.28 -4.04 -6.35
C ILE A 214 20.48 -4.49 -7.81
N ALA A 215 20.72 -3.55 -8.70
CA ALA A 215 21.07 -3.77 -10.10
C ALA A 215 21.84 -2.55 -10.64
N SER A 216 22.36 -2.65 -11.86
CA SER A 216 22.98 -1.49 -12.52
C SER A 216 21.98 -0.35 -12.63
N GLY A 217 22.28 0.81 -12.07
CA GLY A 217 21.43 2.00 -12.09
C GLY A 217 20.16 1.90 -11.23
N THR A 218 20.05 0.92 -10.34
CA THR A 218 18.89 0.75 -9.47
C THR A 218 19.32 0.60 -8.01
N ARG A 219 18.77 1.41 -7.16
CA ARG A 219 19.01 1.39 -5.71
C ARG A 219 17.73 1.06 -4.94
N ARG A 220 17.89 0.57 -3.73
CA ARG A 220 16.83 0.18 -2.81
C ARG A 220 16.99 0.86 -1.47
N ILE A 221 15.92 1.46 -0.99
CA ILE A 221 15.78 1.88 0.40
C ILE A 221 14.75 0.98 1.07
N THR A 222 15.08 0.50 2.27
CA THR A 222 14.15 -0.14 3.21
C THR A 222 13.99 0.78 4.41
N ALA A 223 12.75 1.05 4.80
CA ALA A 223 12.43 1.94 5.91
C ALA A 223 11.22 1.44 6.71
N THR A 224 11.10 1.91 7.93
CA THR A 224 10.01 1.62 8.86
C THR A 224 9.27 2.89 9.26
N THR A 225 8.04 2.77 9.77
CA THR A 225 7.27 3.88 10.30
C THR A 225 6.63 3.56 11.66
N GLY A 226 6.24 4.60 12.39
CA GLY A 226 5.47 4.47 13.62
C GLY A 226 6.18 3.62 14.67
N HIS A 227 5.48 2.62 15.20
CA HIS A 227 6.02 1.75 16.26
C HIS A 227 7.18 0.86 15.79
N ALA A 228 7.23 0.47 14.53
CA ALA A 228 8.33 -0.34 13.99
C ALA A 228 9.66 0.42 14.02
N SER A 229 9.63 1.75 13.87
CA SER A 229 10.82 2.62 13.93
C SER A 229 11.37 2.85 15.37
N LEU A 230 10.69 2.36 16.39
CA LEU A 230 11.13 2.48 17.79
C LEU A 230 11.90 1.25 18.29
N LYS A 231 12.06 0.23 17.46
CA LYS A 231 12.82 -1.00 17.75
C LYS A 231 14.28 -0.84 17.32
#